data_9690bf8125dde8cbb012ace093bea17e
#
_entry.id   9690bf8125dde8cbb012ace093bea17e
#
_cell.length_a   1.000
_cell.length_b   1.000
_cell.length_c   1.000
_cell.angle_alpha   90.00
_cell.angle_beta   90.00
_cell.angle_gamma   90.00
#
_symmetry.space_group_name_H-M   'P 1'
#
loop_
_entity.id
_entity.type
_entity.pdbx_description
1 polymer ?
#
loop_
_entity_poly.entity_id
_entity_poly.type
_entity_poly.pdbx_seq_one_letter_code
_entity_poly.pdbx_strand_id
1 'polypeptide(L)'
;MLTTKPCHCKEVLKLVLSPLTQHCLVIGETTCAFYYLLEAAAASLDLSDNYMAFLYLRKASSLLGQPSAFSFYKKHKVKICQFEEATFCCLRSEVCFNMGQITLAKKLARQALRLLKRNFPWTWFGVIFQTFLEKCWRSCSLSQPPDNPSENKKKLAVLQQQVQCLSLLWQLYNLEATASSRRFARLATLMQENSAKESASEAQVVSTYVALSQFSQNMGDKEKWLHCEQMAIQKNSLCWFSREGLLATAQLMQALAYTKLCLGHLDSSIRLGFQAREICRHLKKPALENLVLSVLFRSAFLKKKFDLCVHVLESQWALISEGHDVLGLACFYSACLDLLLYGKGWLCRPFGECLHFIQHYEHSCILNSQSNVMLGVHSSLAMWFAQDSQWKLFEHHYSKAHQLVKRTNASLFGSHGFVRFLECHVLMLQKMPEGVFAHTASETPRQTLKYFKEFFSRCVTCPVYHQWVSELKASVMRYGKRESMSLTNVIRPFDTCLTRIWIEGEFLEENNSFEGNLQRFVRVADVKENKDEEEIQECIC
;
A
#
# COMPACT_ATOMS: atom_id res chain seq x y z
N MET A 1 -13.24 -24.54 3.67
CA MET A 1 -11.75 -24.47 3.70
C MET A 1 -11.25 -24.88 2.32
N LEU A 2 -10.60 -23.98 1.59
CA LEU A 2 -9.99 -24.30 0.29
C LEU A 2 -8.85 -25.29 0.53
N THR A 3 -9.09 -26.56 0.30
CA THR A 3 -8.09 -27.64 0.45
C THR A 3 -7.15 -27.77 -0.75
N THR A 4 -7.24 -26.86 -1.72
CA THR A 4 -6.42 -26.87 -2.92
C THR A 4 -4.97 -26.53 -2.62
N LYS A 5 -4.05 -27.36 -3.08
CA LYS A 5 -2.59 -27.11 -2.96
C LYS A 5 -2.23 -25.75 -3.55
N PRO A 6 -1.35 -24.97 -2.91
CA PRO A 6 -0.94 -23.65 -3.43
C PRO A 6 -0.34 -23.80 -4.83
N CYS A 7 -0.73 -22.90 -5.75
CA CYS A 7 -0.23 -22.92 -7.12
C CYS A 7 1.25 -22.49 -7.19
N HIS A 8 2.12 -23.37 -7.67
CA HIS A 8 3.55 -23.13 -7.88
C HIS A 8 3.89 -22.70 -9.33
N CYS A 9 2.88 -22.27 -10.12
CA CYS A 9 3.07 -21.99 -11.54
C CYS A 9 4.17 -20.94 -11.80
N LYS A 10 4.31 -19.92 -10.93
CA LYS A 10 5.30 -18.84 -11.12
C LYS A 10 6.72 -19.29 -10.81
N GLU A 11 6.91 -20.13 -9.78
CA GLU A 11 8.21 -20.74 -9.48
C GLU A 11 8.64 -21.68 -10.60
N VAL A 12 7.73 -22.53 -11.08
CA VAL A 12 8.00 -23.42 -12.22
C VAL A 12 8.31 -22.62 -13.47
N LEU A 13 7.53 -21.57 -13.78
CA LEU A 13 7.77 -20.69 -14.91
C LEU A 13 9.17 -20.06 -14.83
N LYS A 14 9.58 -19.55 -13.67
CA LYS A 14 10.91 -18.97 -13.45
C LYS A 14 12.04 -19.98 -13.70
N LEU A 15 11.86 -21.25 -13.29
CA LEU A 15 12.84 -22.32 -13.53
C LEU A 15 12.96 -22.69 -15.02
N VAL A 16 11.86 -22.68 -15.77
CA VAL A 16 11.83 -23.04 -17.20
C VAL A 16 12.32 -21.90 -18.09
N LEU A 17 11.97 -20.65 -17.78
CA LEU A 17 12.30 -19.50 -18.63
C LEU A 17 13.79 -19.19 -18.70
N SER A 18 14.56 -19.49 -17.64
CA SER A 18 16.02 -19.24 -17.63
C SER A 18 16.75 -20.12 -18.65
N PRO A 19 16.59 -21.46 -18.68
CA PRO A 19 17.16 -22.31 -19.73
C PRO A 19 16.68 -21.96 -21.14
N LEU A 20 15.38 -21.68 -21.32
CA LEU A 20 14.83 -21.26 -22.62
C LEU A 20 15.47 -20.00 -23.14
N THR A 21 15.67 -19.00 -22.28
CA THR A 21 16.37 -17.77 -22.64
C THR A 21 17.78 -18.04 -23.13
N GLN A 22 18.54 -18.90 -22.42
CA GLN A 22 19.89 -19.27 -22.81
C GLN A 22 19.89 -19.99 -24.16
N HIS A 23 18.99 -20.92 -24.36
CA HIS A 23 18.84 -21.65 -25.62
C HIS A 23 18.57 -20.70 -26.80
N CYS A 24 17.60 -19.79 -26.65
CA CYS A 24 17.29 -18.77 -27.67
C CYS A 24 18.51 -17.88 -27.99
N LEU A 25 19.30 -17.52 -26.99
CA LEU A 25 20.51 -16.72 -27.19
C LEU A 25 21.59 -17.48 -27.98
N VAL A 26 21.74 -18.80 -27.73
CA VAL A 26 22.71 -19.66 -28.45
C VAL A 26 22.31 -19.80 -29.91
N ILE A 27 21.03 -19.98 -30.23
CA ILE A 27 20.56 -20.12 -31.63
C ILE A 27 20.36 -18.77 -32.33
N GLY A 28 20.59 -17.64 -31.65
CA GLY A 28 20.48 -16.30 -32.22
C GLY A 28 19.07 -15.70 -32.25
N GLU A 29 18.07 -16.39 -31.64
CA GLU A 29 16.68 -15.93 -31.55
C GLU A 29 16.50 -14.88 -30.45
N THR A 30 17.05 -13.69 -30.68
CA THR A 30 17.11 -12.61 -29.68
C THR A 30 15.73 -12.06 -29.31
N THR A 31 14.75 -12.10 -30.22
CA THR A 31 13.35 -11.65 -29.96
C THR A 31 12.68 -12.57 -28.94
N CYS A 32 12.79 -13.88 -29.14
CA CYS A 32 12.25 -14.87 -28.19
C CYS A 32 12.94 -14.77 -26.83
N ALA A 33 14.29 -14.61 -26.82
CA ALA A 33 15.05 -14.41 -25.60
C ALA A 33 14.60 -13.16 -24.83
N PHE A 34 14.34 -12.05 -25.53
CA PHE A 34 13.81 -10.83 -24.94
C PHE A 34 12.44 -11.05 -24.30
N TYR A 35 11.52 -11.69 -25.02
CA TYR A 35 10.20 -12.03 -24.49
C TYR A 35 10.29 -12.89 -23.22
N TYR A 36 11.08 -13.96 -23.22
CA TYR A 36 11.23 -14.83 -22.04
C TYR A 36 11.87 -14.11 -20.86
N LEU A 37 12.75 -13.13 -21.09
CA LEU A 37 13.30 -12.29 -20.03
C LEU A 37 12.25 -11.38 -19.40
N LEU A 38 11.30 -10.84 -20.20
CA LEU A 38 10.19 -10.06 -19.67
C LEU A 38 9.25 -10.91 -18.82
N GLU A 39 8.91 -12.13 -19.28
CA GLU A 39 8.09 -13.07 -18.53
C GLU A 39 8.75 -13.50 -17.21
N ALA A 40 10.08 -13.75 -17.23
CA ALA A 40 10.82 -14.08 -16.03
C ALA A 40 10.88 -12.90 -15.04
N ALA A 41 11.03 -11.67 -15.54
CA ALA A 41 10.98 -10.47 -14.71
C ALA A 41 9.57 -10.26 -14.08
N ALA A 42 8.50 -10.43 -14.87
CA ALA A 42 7.14 -10.35 -14.38
C ALA A 42 6.85 -11.43 -13.30
N ALA A 43 7.29 -12.68 -13.55
CA ALA A 43 7.15 -13.75 -12.57
C ALA A 43 7.92 -13.47 -11.26
N SER A 44 9.11 -12.87 -11.37
CA SER A 44 9.91 -12.47 -10.20
C SER A 44 9.24 -11.34 -9.41
N LEU A 45 8.67 -10.33 -10.07
CA LEU A 45 7.89 -9.26 -9.41
C LEU A 45 6.66 -9.82 -8.71
N ASP A 46 5.96 -10.76 -9.34
CA ASP A 46 4.81 -11.44 -8.73
C ASP A 46 5.17 -12.18 -7.43
N LEU A 47 6.41 -12.66 -7.32
CA LEU A 47 6.96 -13.31 -6.12
C LEU A 47 7.69 -12.32 -5.19
N SER A 48 7.59 -11.01 -5.44
CA SER A 48 8.29 -9.93 -4.71
C SER A 48 9.81 -10.01 -4.76
N ASP A 49 10.39 -10.76 -5.71
CA ASP A 49 11.84 -10.89 -5.93
C ASP A 49 12.33 -9.76 -6.87
N ASN A 50 12.41 -8.55 -6.31
CA ASN A 50 12.79 -7.35 -7.05
C ASN A 50 14.23 -7.42 -7.63
N TYR A 51 15.12 -8.11 -6.92
CA TYR A 51 16.51 -8.24 -7.36
C TYR A 51 16.62 -9.10 -8.62
N MET A 52 15.99 -10.26 -8.65
CA MET A 52 15.98 -11.11 -9.85
C MET A 52 15.24 -10.44 -11.01
N ALA A 53 14.13 -9.76 -10.74
CA ALA A 53 13.46 -8.96 -11.76
C ALA A 53 14.38 -7.91 -12.37
N PHE A 54 15.15 -7.19 -11.55
CA PHE A 54 16.16 -6.25 -12.01
C PHE A 54 17.23 -6.90 -12.90
N LEU A 55 17.75 -8.07 -12.50
CA LEU A 55 18.75 -8.79 -13.28
C LEU A 55 18.23 -9.23 -14.66
N TYR A 56 16.99 -9.77 -14.72
CA TYR A 56 16.37 -10.14 -15.99
C TYR A 56 16.16 -8.92 -16.89
N LEU A 57 15.67 -7.80 -16.35
CA LEU A 57 15.48 -6.56 -17.12
C LEU A 57 16.80 -5.93 -17.55
N ARG A 58 17.85 -6.03 -16.73
CA ARG A 58 19.20 -5.61 -17.14
C ARG A 58 19.70 -6.43 -18.33
N LYS A 59 19.49 -7.75 -18.30
CA LYS A 59 19.83 -8.65 -19.41
C LYS A 59 18.99 -8.34 -20.66
N ALA A 60 17.69 -8.08 -20.51
CA ALA A 60 16.82 -7.65 -21.60
C ALA A 60 17.28 -6.30 -22.20
N SER A 61 17.68 -5.36 -21.35
CA SER A 61 18.22 -4.06 -21.80
C SER A 61 19.51 -4.21 -22.64
N SER A 62 20.37 -5.17 -22.33
CA SER A 62 21.58 -5.43 -23.13
C SER A 62 21.27 -5.94 -24.53
N LEU A 63 20.13 -6.62 -24.73
CA LEU A 63 19.67 -7.08 -26.06
C LEU A 63 19.10 -5.94 -26.91
N LEU A 64 18.57 -4.88 -26.28
CA LEU A 64 17.98 -3.71 -26.97
C LEU A 64 19.03 -2.80 -27.66
N GLY A 65 20.29 -2.97 -27.35
CA GLY A 65 21.37 -2.30 -28.06
C GLY A 65 22.21 -1.37 -27.19
N GLN A 66 23.38 -1.88 -26.83
CA GLN A 66 24.58 -1.06 -26.87
C GLN A 66 25.36 -1.41 -28.14
N PRO A 67 25.99 -0.43 -28.84
CA PRO A 67 27.05 -0.72 -29.79
C PRO A 67 28.23 -1.23 -28.96
N SER A 68 28.34 -2.56 -28.81
CA SER A 68 29.55 -3.13 -28.25
C SER A 68 30.69 -2.82 -29.24
N ALA A 69 31.71 -2.08 -28.77
CA ALA A 69 32.86 -1.66 -29.53
C ALA A 69 33.72 -2.85 -30.07
N PHE A 70 33.29 -4.08 -29.81
CA PHE A 70 34.04 -5.31 -30.15
C PHE A 70 33.29 -6.30 -31.06
N SER A 71 32.09 -5.95 -31.58
CA SER A 71 31.39 -6.88 -32.48
C SER A 71 31.59 -6.51 -33.94
N PHE A 72 32.49 -7.22 -34.62
CA PHE A 72 32.67 -7.21 -36.09
C PHE A 72 31.51 -7.89 -36.85
N TYR A 73 30.48 -8.41 -36.17
CA TYR A 73 29.33 -9.05 -36.78
C TYR A 73 28.17 -8.05 -36.94
N LYS A 74 27.59 -8.06 -38.16
CA LYS A 74 26.45 -7.22 -38.57
C LYS A 74 25.40 -7.11 -37.47
N LYS A 75 25.10 -5.86 -37.05
CA LYS A 75 24.01 -5.49 -36.19
C LYS A 75 22.67 -6.00 -36.76
N HIS A 76 22.20 -7.15 -36.33
CA HIS A 76 20.78 -7.44 -36.38
C HIS A 76 20.12 -6.63 -35.29
N LYS A 77 19.52 -5.49 -35.66
CA LYS A 77 18.67 -4.70 -34.78
C LYS A 77 17.50 -5.61 -34.39
N VAL A 78 17.42 -6.02 -33.14
CA VAL A 78 16.30 -6.85 -32.63
C VAL A 78 15.01 -6.13 -32.97
N LYS A 79 14.16 -6.74 -33.76
CA LYS A 79 12.89 -6.16 -34.22
C LYS A 79 11.83 -6.41 -33.15
N ILE A 80 11.89 -5.62 -32.09
CA ILE A 80 10.97 -5.71 -30.95
C ILE A 80 9.69 -4.95 -31.31
N CYS A 81 8.54 -5.52 -30.96
CA CYS A 81 7.29 -4.83 -31.18
C CYS A 81 7.08 -3.72 -30.13
N GLN A 82 6.33 -2.70 -30.48
CA GLN A 82 6.09 -1.53 -29.63
C GLN A 82 5.42 -1.91 -28.28
N PHE A 83 4.62 -2.96 -28.27
CA PHE A 83 3.97 -3.47 -27.08
C PHE A 83 4.97 -4.12 -26.11
N GLU A 84 5.91 -4.92 -26.61
CA GLU A 84 6.97 -5.55 -25.78
C GLU A 84 7.90 -4.50 -25.18
N GLU A 85 8.25 -3.45 -25.94
CA GLU A 85 9.02 -2.31 -25.42
C GLU A 85 8.25 -1.57 -24.33
N ALA A 86 6.94 -1.39 -24.48
CA ALA A 86 6.10 -0.80 -23.45
C ALA A 86 6.05 -1.67 -22.19
N THR A 87 5.94 -2.99 -22.35
CA THR A 87 5.98 -3.96 -21.24
C THR A 87 7.31 -3.91 -20.50
N PHE A 88 8.43 -3.86 -21.23
CA PHE A 88 9.76 -3.67 -20.64
C PHE A 88 9.84 -2.39 -19.80
N CYS A 89 9.38 -1.26 -20.35
CA CYS A 89 9.37 0.01 -19.63
C CYS A 89 8.48 -0.03 -18.38
N CYS A 90 7.32 -0.70 -18.44
CA CYS A 90 6.40 -0.85 -17.32
C CYS A 90 7.03 -1.69 -16.19
N LEU A 91 7.54 -2.89 -16.49
CA LEU A 91 8.19 -3.76 -15.52
C LEU A 91 9.41 -3.08 -14.89
N ARG A 92 10.22 -2.40 -15.69
CA ARG A 92 11.38 -1.65 -15.19
C ARG A 92 10.95 -0.49 -14.29
N SER A 93 9.84 0.17 -14.61
CA SER A 93 9.25 1.21 -13.76
C SER A 93 8.81 0.66 -12.40
N GLU A 94 8.20 -0.52 -12.38
CA GLU A 94 7.76 -1.20 -11.15
C GLU A 94 8.96 -1.62 -10.28
N VAL A 95 10.02 -2.19 -10.87
CA VAL A 95 11.27 -2.47 -10.15
C VAL A 95 11.87 -1.19 -9.57
N CYS A 96 11.95 -0.11 -10.36
CA CYS A 96 12.46 1.19 -9.89
C CYS A 96 11.60 1.75 -8.74
N PHE A 97 10.28 1.57 -8.79
CA PHE A 97 9.36 1.95 -7.72
C PHE A 97 9.66 1.19 -6.43
N ASN A 98 9.76 -0.14 -6.51
CA ASN A 98 10.06 -1.01 -5.38
C ASN A 98 11.45 -0.75 -4.79
N MET A 99 12.39 -0.27 -5.60
CA MET A 99 13.74 0.14 -5.18
C MET A 99 13.83 1.62 -4.72
N GLY A 100 12.73 2.34 -4.64
CA GLY A 100 12.67 3.74 -4.21
C GLY A 100 13.18 4.78 -5.22
N GLN A 101 13.44 4.38 -6.48
CA GLN A 101 13.90 5.27 -7.56
C GLN A 101 12.72 5.99 -8.24
N ILE A 102 12.00 6.83 -7.48
CA ILE A 102 10.71 7.42 -7.86
C ILE A 102 10.77 8.22 -9.17
N THR A 103 11.83 9.03 -9.36
CA THR A 103 11.98 9.88 -10.55
C THR A 103 12.16 9.06 -11.84
N LEU A 104 12.98 8.00 -11.77
CA LEU A 104 13.20 7.10 -12.89
C LEU A 104 11.95 6.27 -13.18
N ALA A 105 11.28 5.76 -12.15
CA ALA A 105 10.03 5.02 -12.28
C ALA A 105 8.96 5.86 -13.03
N LYS A 106 8.74 7.12 -12.65
CA LYS A 106 7.80 8.02 -13.35
C LYS A 106 8.16 8.23 -14.81
N LYS A 107 9.45 8.41 -15.13
CA LYS A 107 9.92 8.58 -16.50
C LYS A 107 9.62 7.34 -17.35
N LEU A 108 9.91 6.16 -16.82
CA LEU A 108 9.69 4.87 -17.51
C LEU A 108 8.19 4.57 -17.70
N ALA A 109 7.35 4.79 -16.67
CA ALA A 109 5.90 4.60 -16.78
C ALA A 109 5.27 5.52 -17.87
N ARG A 110 5.71 6.78 -17.94
CA ARG A 110 5.27 7.69 -19.00
C ARG A 110 5.76 7.26 -20.39
N GLN A 111 6.98 6.73 -20.48
CA GLN A 111 7.49 6.18 -21.72
C GLN A 111 6.65 4.99 -22.19
N ALA A 112 6.31 4.07 -21.26
CA ALA A 112 5.43 2.94 -21.55
C ALA A 112 4.06 3.40 -22.06
N LEU A 113 3.42 4.36 -21.39
CA LEU A 113 2.13 4.90 -21.84
C LEU A 113 2.21 5.53 -23.23
N ARG A 114 3.29 6.26 -23.54
CA ARG A 114 3.49 6.84 -24.87
C ARG A 114 3.62 5.76 -25.96
N LEU A 115 4.34 4.66 -25.68
CA LEU A 115 4.43 3.51 -26.55
C LEU A 115 3.06 2.82 -26.75
N LEU A 116 2.22 2.82 -25.71
CA LEU A 116 0.84 2.32 -25.77
C LEU A 116 -0.16 3.34 -26.36
N LYS A 117 0.32 4.41 -27.01
CA LYS A 117 -0.48 5.49 -27.63
C LYS A 117 -1.39 6.23 -26.63
N ARG A 118 -1.03 6.23 -25.34
CA ARG A 118 -1.74 6.95 -24.27
C ARG A 118 -0.80 7.98 -23.65
N ASN A 119 -0.85 9.23 -24.10
CA ASN A 119 0.05 10.27 -23.59
C ASN A 119 -0.34 10.73 -22.19
N PHE A 120 0.66 10.85 -21.30
CA PHE A 120 0.51 11.42 -19.97
C PHE A 120 1.29 12.75 -19.90
N PRO A 121 0.67 13.87 -19.49
CA PRO A 121 1.28 15.20 -19.56
C PRO A 121 2.45 15.37 -18.60
N TRP A 122 3.39 16.25 -18.97
CA TRP A 122 4.55 16.63 -18.15
C TRP A 122 4.32 17.89 -17.33
N THR A 123 3.45 18.80 -17.82
CA THR A 123 3.19 20.10 -17.24
C THR A 123 1.82 20.13 -16.54
N TRP A 124 1.68 21.00 -15.56
CA TRP A 124 0.42 21.14 -14.84
C TRP A 124 -0.72 21.70 -15.74
N PHE A 125 -0.41 22.54 -16.71
CA PHE A 125 -1.38 22.98 -17.72
C PHE A 125 -1.90 21.80 -18.57
N GLY A 126 -0.97 20.94 -19.00
CA GLY A 126 -1.33 19.70 -19.68
C GLY A 126 -2.21 18.78 -18.82
N VAL A 127 -1.99 18.73 -17.51
CA VAL A 127 -2.85 17.96 -16.58
C VAL A 127 -4.27 18.51 -16.55
N ILE A 128 -4.45 19.84 -16.48
CA ILE A 128 -5.80 20.47 -16.49
C ILE A 128 -6.51 20.15 -17.80
N PHE A 129 -5.83 20.38 -18.92
CA PHE A 129 -6.40 20.12 -20.24
C PHE A 129 -6.76 18.65 -20.42
N GLN A 130 -5.86 17.73 -20.10
CA GLN A 130 -6.11 16.30 -20.20
C GLN A 130 -7.23 15.85 -19.25
N THR A 131 -7.32 16.41 -18.04
CA THR A 131 -8.42 16.12 -17.11
C THR A 131 -9.77 16.52 -17.68
N PHE A 132 -9.82 17.64 -18.39
CA PHE A 132 -11.04 18.07 -19.09
C PHE A 132 -11.40 17.10 -20.21
N LEU A 133 -10.45 16.74 -21.07
CA LEU A 133 -10.65 15.77 -22.15
C LEU A 133 -11.13 14.41 -21.63
N GLU A 134 -10.52 13.88 -20.57
CA GLU A 134 -10.91 12.60 -19.98
C GLU A 134 -12.34 12.63 -19.39
N LYS A 135 -12.77 13.76 -18.86
CA LYS A 135 -14.16 13.93 -18.39
C LYS A 135 -15.16 14.00 -19.56
N CYS A 136 -14.81 14.71 -20.63
CA CYS A 136 -15.62 14.76 -21.85
C CYS A 136 -15.70 13.38 -22.50
N TRP A 137 -14.59 12.64 -22.58
CA TRP A 137 -14.53 11.27 -23.08
C TRP A 137 -15.51 10.35 -22.35
N ARG A 138 -15.56 10.45 -21.03
CA ARG A 138 -16.50 9.70 -20.19
C ARG A 138 -17.97 9.94 -20.57
N SER A 139 -18.30 11.14 -21.03
CA SER A 139 -19.68 11.50 -21.44
C SER A 139 -20.05 11.00 -22.84
N CYS A 140 -19.05 10.72 -23.68
CA CYS A 140 -19.28 10.40 -25.11
C CYS A 140 -19.06 8.89 -25.43
N SER A 141 -18.47 8.09 -24.56
CA SER A 141 -18.14 6.68 -24.84
C SER A 141 -19.35 5.75 -24.78
N LEU A 142 -20.14 5.76 -25.85
CA LEU A 142 -21.00 4.65 -26.27
C LEU A 142 -20.29 3.96 -27.46
N SER A 143 -19.17 3.28 -27.21
CA SER A 143 -18.45 2.60 -28.28
C SER A 143 -19.05 1.22 -28.56
N GLN A 144 -19.42 1.00 -29.83
CA GLN A 144 -19.77 -0.32 -30.35
C GLN A 144 -18.58 -1.30 -30.20
N PRO A 145 -18.83 -2.58 -29.88
CA PRO A 145 -17.78 -3.58 -29.85
C PRO A 145 -17.21 -3.79 -31.26
N PRO A 146 -15.88 -3.91 -31.43
CA PRO A 146 -15.27 -4.22 -32.71
C PRO A 146 -15.57 -5.66 -33.16
N ASP A 147 -15.84 -5.84 -34.45
CA ASP A 147 -16.33 -7.11 -35.03
C ASP A 147 -15.30 -8.24 -35.11
N ASN A 148 -14.02 -8.00 -34.78
CA ASN A 148 -12.93 -8.95 -35.00
C ASN A 148 -12.32 -9.50 -33.69
N PRO A 149 -12.42 -10.80 -33.35
CA PRO A 149 -11.99 -11.37 -32.08
C PRO A 149 -10.47 -11.30 -31.84
N SER A 150 -9.64 -11.28 -32.88
CA SER A 150 -8.18 -11.19 -32.72
C SER A 150 -7.71 -9.77 -32.44
N GLU A 151 -8.35 -8.75 -33.02
CA GLU A 151 -8.10 -7.34 -32.72
C GLU A 151 -8.56 -6.99 -31.31
N ASN A 152 -9.66 -7.59 -30.85
CA ASN A 152 -10.16 -7.45 -29.50
C ASN A 152 -9.15 -7.94 -28.45
N LYS A 153 -8.49 -9.08 -28.67
CA LYS A 153 -7.45 -9.58 -27.75
C LYS A 153 -6.24 -8.64 -27.66
N LYS A 154 -5.78 -8.12 -28.81
CA LYS A 154 -4.67 -7.14 -28.84
C LYS A 154 -5.04 -5.83 -28.15
N LYS A 155 -6.23 -5.30 -28.45
CA LYS A 155 -6.76 -4.09 -27.80
C LYS A 155 -6.87 -4.28 -26.29
N LEU A 156 -7.40 -5.42 -25.85
CA LEU A 156 -7.52 -5.78 -24.43
C LEU A 156 -6.16 -5.79 -23.73
N ALA A 157 -5.15 -6.45 -24.33
CA ALA A 157 -3.80 -6.49 -23.75
C ALA A 157 -3.19 -5.07 -23.62
N VAL A 158 -3.40 -4.19 -24.61
CA VAL A 158 -2.94 -2.80 -24.54
C VAL A 158 -3.65 -2.04 -23.41
N LEU A 159 -4.98 -2.17 -23.28
CA LEU A 159 -5.74 -1.53 -22.20
C LEU A 159 -5.32 -2.04 -20.83
N GLN A 160 -5.07 -3.34 -20.68
CA GLN A 160 -4.57 -3.94 -19.44
C GLN A 160 -3.23 -3.33 -19.04
N GLN A 161 -2.30 -3.24 -19.99
CA GLN A 161 -0.98 -2.64 -19.75
C GLN A 161 -1.08 -1.13 -19.43
N GLN A 162 -2.00 -0.40 -20.07
CA GLN A 162 -2.27 1.01 -19.73
C GLN A 162 -2.77 1.16 -18.28
N VAL A 163 -3.72 0.31 -17.86
CA VAL A 163 -4.26 0.31 -16.49
C VAL A 163 -3.15 0.07 -15.47
N GLN A 164 -2.23 -0.88 -15.72
CA GLN A 164 -1.08 -1.14 -14.85
C GLN A 164 -0.13 0.06 -14.76
N CYS A 165 0.25 0.64 -15.90
CA CYS A 165 1.12 1.83 -15.92
C CYS A 165 0.49 3.03 -15.20
N LEU A 166 -0.82 3.25 -15.37
CA LEU A 166 -1.54 4.34 -14.72
C LEU A 166 -1.70 4.10 -13.22
N SER A 167 -1.91 2.83 -12.82
CA SER A 167 -1.92 2.43 -11.41
C SER A 167 -0.58 2.74 -10.74
N LEU A 168 0.53 2.41 -11.39
CA LEU A 168 1.86 2.73 -10.89
C LEU A 168 2.12 4.24 -10.82
N LEU A 169 1.69 5.01 -11.82
CA LEU A 169 1.86 6.47 -11.84
C LEU A 169 1.13 7.16 -10.68
N TRP A 170 -0.14 6.81 -10.40
CA TRP A 170 -0.82 7.47 -9.29
C TRP A 170 -0.17 7.15 -7.94
N GLN A 171 0.33 5.92 -7.74
CA GLN A 171 1.07 5.55 -6.54
C GLN A 171 2.36 6.38 -6.38
N LEU A 172 3.14 6.48 -7.47
CA LEU A 172 4.37 7.29 -7.52
C LEU A 172 4.14 8.77 -7.19
N TYR A 173 3.06 9.35 -7.72
CA TYR A 173 2.70 10.74 -7.41
C TYR A 173 2.14 10.91 -6.00
N ASN A 174 1.47 9.90 -5.48
CA ASN A 174 0.94 9.93 -4.11
C ASN A 174 2.05 9.92 -3.05
N LEU A 175 3.18 9.25 -3.31
CA LEU A 175 4.34 9.26 -2.42
C LEU A 175 4.98 10.65 -2.25
N GLU A 176 4.94 11.50 -3.28
CA GLU A 176 5.51 12.84 -3.20
C GLU A 176 4.71 13.81 -2.31
N ALA A 177 3.44 13.52 -2.06
CA ALA A 177 2.51 14.26 -1.18
C ALA A 177 2.40 15.79 -1.44
N THR A 178 2.93 16.31 -2.56
CA THR A 178 2.84 17.74 -2.92
C THR A 178 1.48 18.09 -3.53
N ALA A 179 1.07 19.37 -3.47
CA ALA A 179 -0.17 19.83 -4.10
C ALA A 179 -0.16 19.62 -5.64
N SER A 180 1.00 19.74 -6.27
CA SER A 180 1.17 19.46 -7.70
C SER A 180 1.04 17.98 -7.99
N SER A 181 1.76 17.12 -7.26
CA SER A 181 1.72 15.66 -7.48
C SER A 181 0.32 15.06 -7.26
N ARG A 182 -0.47 15.60 -6.34
CA ARG A 182 -1.88 15.20 -6.15
C ARG A 182 -2.74 15.41 -7.40
N ARG A 183 -2.50 16.47 -8.19
CA ARG A 183 -3.22 16.72 -9.47
C ARG A 183 -2.84 15.68 -10.52
N PHE A 184 -1.54 15.34 -10.62
CA PHE A 184 -1.09 14.26 -11.52
C PHE A 184 -1.63 12.90 -11.10
N ALA A 185 -1.64 12.58 -9.79
CA ALA A 185 -2.23 11.35 -9.28
C ALA A 185 -3.72 11.26 -9.63
N ARG A 186 -4.48 12.35 -9.45
CA ARG A 186 -5.91 12.41 -9.81
C ARG A 186 -6.15 12.19 -11.30
N LEU A 187 -5.32 12.76 -12.17
CA LEU A 187 -5.40 12.50 -13.60
C LEU A 187 -5.11 11.03 -13.92
N ALA A 188 -4.06 10.44 -13.32
CA ALA A 188 -3.72 9.05 -13.55
C ALA A 188 -4.86 8.10 -13.14
N THR A 189 -5.53 8.35 -12.01
CA THR A 189 -6.69 7.55 -11.57
C THR A 189 -7.90 7.71 -12.51
N LEU A 190 -8.17 8.91 -13.03
CA LEU A 190 -9.24 9.15 -14.00
C LEU A 190 -8.97 8.42 -15.33
N MET A 191 -7.75 8.53 -15.85
CA MET A 191 -7.35 7.81 -17.07
C MET A 191 -7.40 6.30 -16.87
N GLN A 192 -7.00 5.79 -15.68
CA GLN A 192 -7.08 4.39 -15.32
C GLN A 192 -8.54 3.90 -15.33
N GLU A 193 -9.46 4.66 -14.73
CA GLU A 193 -10.90 4.35 -14.70
C GLU A 193 -11.47 4.25 -16.13
N ASN A 194 -11.14 5.20 -17.02
CA ASN A 194 -11.60 5.19 -18.39
C ASN A 194 -11.06 3.98 -19.17
N SER A 195 -9.75 3.67 -19.05
CA SER A 195 -9.13 2.51 -19.71
C SER A 195 -9.66 1.18 -19.18
N ALA A 196 -9.93 1.06 -17.88
CA ALA A 196 -10.49 -0.16 -17.28
C ALA A 196 -11.92 -0.41 -17.75
N LYS A 197 -12.76 0.62 -17.83
CA LYS A 197 -14.13 0.50 -18.36
C LYS A 197 -14.15 0.09 -19.84
N GLU A 198 -13.21 0.60 -20.62
CA GLU A 198 -13.07 0.22 -22.03
C GLU A 198 -12.58 -1.22 -22.21
N SER A 199 -11.82 -1.76 -21.24
CA SER A 199 -11.31 -3.14 -21.29
C SER A 199 -12.38 -4.21 -21.13
N ALA A 200 -13.57 -3.87 -20.61
CA ALA A 200 -14.66 -4.78 -20.27
C ALA A 200 -14.26 -5.97 -19.34
N SER A 201 -13.07 -5.94 -18.73
CA SER A 201 -12.63 -6.93 -17.76
C SER A 201 -13.15 -6.54 -16.36
N GLU A 202 -14.10 -7.31 -15.84
CA GLU A 202 -14.70 -7.08 -14.52
C GLU A 202 -13.62 -7.04 -13.41
N ALA A 203 -12.65 -7.96 -13.44
CA ALA A 203 -11.55 -8.01 -12.47
C ALA A 203 -10.71 -6.71 -12.49
N GLN A 204 -10.42 -6.16 -13.68
CA GLN A 204 -9.71 -4.90 -13.81
C GLN A 204 -10.54 -3.71 -13.33
N VAL A 205 -11.83 -3.72 -13.60
CA VAL A 205 -12.77 -2.69 -13.13
C VAL A 205 -12.79 -2.69 -11.60
N VAL A 206 -12.91 -3.87 -10.96
CA VAL A 206 -12.86 -4.01 -9.50
C VAL A 206 -11.54 -3.48 -8.94
N SER A 207 -10.39 -3.97 -9.45
CA SER A 207 -9.07 -3.49 -9.01
C SER A 207 -8.89 -1.98 -9.19
N THR A 208 -9.46 -1.40 -10.24
CA THR A 208 -9.45 0.04 -10.48
C THR A 208 -10.28 0.80 -9.46
N TYR A 209 -11.49 0.34 -9.13
CA TYR A 209 -12.29 0.98 -8.09
C TYR A 209 -11.65 0.84 -6.70
N VAL A 210 -10.96 -0.26 -6.40
CA VAL A 210 -10.15 -0.41 -5.18
C VAL A 210 -9.02 0.62 -5.16
N ALA A 211 -8.29 0.80 -6.26
CA ALA A 211 -7.24 1.82 -6.37
C ALA A 211 -7.78 3.25 -6.20
N LEU A 212 -8.95 3.55 -6.79
CA LEU A 212 -9.65 4.83 -6.61
C LEU A 212 -10.11 5.05 -5.17
N SER A 213 -10.58 4.00 -4.50
CA SER A 213 -10.91 4.03 -3.07
C SER A 213 -9.68 4.40 -2.25
N GLN A 214 -8.56 3.70 -2.43
CA GLN A 214 -7.30 3.98 -1.74
C GLN A 214 -6.79 5.41 -2.00
N PHE A 215 -6.88 5.88 -3.25
CA PHE A 215 -6.54 7.27 -3.57
C PHE A 215 -7.44 8.27 -2.83
N SER A 216 -8.75 8.04 -2.80
CA SER A 216 -9.71 8.91 -2.11
C SER A 216 -9.51 8.89 -0.58
N GLN A 217 -9.14 7.74 -0.01
CA GLN A 217 -8.73 7.61 1.40
C GLN A 217 -7.52 8.49 1.71
N ASN A 218 -6.48 8.42 0.87
CA ASN A 218 -5.27 9.25 1.03
C ASN A 218 -5.54 10.75 0.88
N MET A 219 -6.58 11.11 0.13
CA MET A 219 -7.02 12.49 -0.05
C MET A 219 -8.00 12.98 1.03
N GLY A 220 -8.49 12.09 1.88
CA GLY A 220 -9.49 12.40 2.88
C GLY A 220 -10.93 12.57 2.34
N ASP A 221 -11.22 12.10 1.13
CA ASP A 221 -12.54 12.22 0.49
C ASP A 221 -13.39 10.96 0.80
N LYS A 222 -14.08 10.99 1.95
CA LYS A 222 -14.85 9.86 2.47
C LYS A 222 -15.99 9.43 1.55
N GLU A 223 -16.71 10.37 0.93
CA GLU A 223 -17.84 10.06 0.07
C GLU A 223 -17.42 9.30 -1.18
N LYS A 224 -16.38 9.80 -1.86
CA LYS A 224 -15.84 9.11 -3.05
C LYS A 224 -15.23 7.77 -2.72
N TRP A 225 -14.54 7.67 -1.60
CA TRP A 225 -13.98 6.44 -1.12
C TRP A 225 -15.06 5.35 -0.97
N LEU A 226 -16.11 5.62 -0.18
CA LEU A 226 -17.21 4.67 0.04
C LEU A 226 -17.97 4.36 -1.25
N HIS A 227 -18.17 5.34 -2.12
CA HIS A 227 -18.79 5.13 -3.42
C HIS A 227 -17.96 4.18 -4.30
N CYS A 228 -16.64 4.36 -4.36
CA CYS A 228 -15.75 3.46 -5.12
C CYS A 228 -15.80 2.02 -4.59
N GLU A 229 -15.81 1.83 -3.27
CA GLU A 229 -15.95 0.50 -2.67
C GLU A 229 -17.29 -0.15 -3.00
N GLN A 230 -18.38 0.61 -2.93
CA GLN A 230 -19.70 0.12 -3.32
C GLN A 230 -19.74 -0.32 -4.79
N MET A 231 -19.15 0.46 -5.70
CA MET A 231 -19.03 0.08 -7.11
C MET A 231 -18.18 -1.18 -7.29
N ALA A 232 -17.07 -1.31 -6.54
CA ALA A 232 -16.24 -2.50 -6.58
C ALA A 232 -17.01 -3.75 -6.10
N ILE A 233 -17.77 -3.66 -5.01
CA ILE A 233 -18.60 -4.75 -4.50
C ILE A 233 -19.63 -5.20 -5.53
N GLN A 234 -20.34 -4.24 -6.17
CA GLN A 234 -21.35 -4.56 -7.18
C GLN A 234 -20.75 -5.31 -8.38
N LYS A 235 -19.56 -4.93 -8.81
CA LYS A 235 -18.86 -5.54 -9.94
C LYS A 235 -18.19 -6.86 -9.59
N ASN A 236 -17.77 -7.05 -8.35
CA ASN A 236 -17.03 -8.24 -7.93
C ASN A 236 -17.88 -9.53 -7.97
N SER A 237 -19.19 -9.45 -7.86
CA SER A 237 -20.07 -10.62 -7.91
C SER A 237 -19.93 -11.47 -9.20
N LEU A 238 -19.30 -10.93 -10.24
CA LEU A 238 -19.10 -11.58 -11.54
C LEU A 238 -17.67 -12.11 -11.73
N CYS A 239 -16.77 -11.93 -10.76
CA CYS A 239 -15.32 -12.14 -10.94
C CYS A 239 -14.77 -13.47 -10.42
N TRP A 240 -15.56 -14.33 -9.75
CA TRP A 240 -15.07 -15.45 -8.93
C TRP A 240 -14.37 -16.59 -9.70
N PHE A 241 -14.57 -16.70 -11.00
CA PHE A 241 -14.13 -17.84 -11.80
C PHE A 241 -12.72 -17.74 -12.38
N SER A 242 -11.98 -16.66 -12.09
CA SER A 242 -10.65 -16.48 -12.62
C SER A 242 -9.64 -16.14 -11.53
N ARG A 243 -8.37 -16.50 -11.74
CA ARG A 243 -7.27 -16.11 -10.83
C ARG A 243 -7.18 -14.59 -10.66
N GLU A 244 -7.42 -13.84 -11.74
CA GLU A 244 -7.45 -12.37 -11.71
C GLU A 244 -8.63 -11.86 -10.88
N GLY A 245 -9.79 -12.50 -10.99
CA GLY A 245 -10.96 -12.19 -10.19
C GLY A 245 -10.75 -12.45 -8.70
N LEU A 246 -10.12 -13.59 -8.34
CA LEU A 246 -9.75 -13.87 -6.95
C LEU A 246 -8.75 -12.84 -6.41
N LEU A 247 -7.79 -12.39 -7.22
CA LEU A 247 -6.86 -11.34 -6.82
C LEU A 247 -7.59 -10.01 -6.59
N ALA A 248 -8.49 -9.62 -7.51
CA ALA A 248 -9.31 -8.42 -7.36
C ALA A 248 -10.20 -8.49 -6.10
N THR A 249 -10.74 -9.69 -5.80
CA THR A 249 -11.50 -9.95 -4.57
C THR A 249 -10.65 -9.79 -3.32
N ALA A 250 -9.42 -10.33 -3.30
CA ALA A 250 -8.50 -10.16 -2.17
C ALA A 250 -8.14 -8.69 -1.94
N GLN A 251 -7.90 -7.94 -3.02
CA GLN A 251 -7.65 -6.49 -2.96
C GLN A 251 -8.87 -5.73 -2.41
N LEU A 252 -10.07 -6.10 -2.85
CA LEU A 252 -11.31 -5.52 -2.36
C LEU A 252 -11.52 -5.82 -0.87
N MET A 253 -11.35 -7.07 -0.44
CA MET A 253 -11.47 -7.45 0.97
C MET A 253 -10.46 -6.71 1.85
N GLN A 254 -9.22 -6.53 1.37
CA GLN A 254 -8.20 -5.73 2.07
C GLN A 254 -8.62 -4.27 2.21
N ALA A 255 -9.16 -3.66 1.14
CA ALA A 255 -9.68 -2.29 1.19
C ALA A 255 -10.86 -2.16 2.16
N LEU A 256 -11.79 -3.10 2.13
CA LEU A 256 -12.94 -3.13 3.06
C LEU A 256 -12.50 -3.35 4.51
N ALA A 257 -11.52 -4.23 4.77
CA ALA A 257 -10.95 -4.41 6.11
C ALA A 257 -10.34 -3.10 6.62
N TYR A 258 -9.62 -2.38 5.75
CA TYR A 258 -9.09 -1.04 6.06
C TYR A 258 -10.22 -0.04 6.37
N THR A 259 -11.27 -0.02 5.56
CA THR A 259 -12.44 0.86 5.76
C THR A 259 -13.12 0.57 7.09
N LYS A 260 -13.35 -0.70 7.40
CA LYS A 260 -13.94 -1.11 8.69
C LYS A 260 -13.06 -0.69 9.88
N LEU A 261 -11.73 -0.83 9.75
CA LEU A 261 -10.79 -0.32 10.74
C LEU A 261 -10.93 1.20 10.93
N CYS A 262 -10.96 1.98 9.85
CA CYS A 262 -11.12 3.44 9.92
C CYS A 262 -12.44 3.87 10.57
N LEU A 263 -13.51 3.11 10.35
CA LEU A 263 -14.82 3.37 10.92
C LEU A 263 -14.99 2.87 12.37
N GLY A 264 -14.00 2.15 12.92
CA GLY A 264 -14.04 1.60 14.28
C GLY A 264 -14.66 0.21 14.40
N HIS A 265 -15.11 -0.40 13.30
CA HIS A 265 -15.68 -1.76 13.28
C HIS A 265 -14.57 -2.82 13.28
N LEU A 266 -13.87 -2.94 14.42
CA LEU A 266 -12.63 -3.70 14.53
C LEU A 266 -12.82 -5.22 14.31
N ASP A 267 -13.92 -5.81 14.76
CA ASP A 267 -14.21 -7.24 14.55
C ASP A 267 -14.47 -7.57 13.09
N SER A 268 -15.25 -6.73 12.39
CA SER A 268 -15.48 -6.87 10.96
C SER A 268 -14.18 -6.71 10.16
N SER A 269 -13.32 -5.76 10.57
CA SER A 269 -11.99 -5.58 9.97
C SER A 269 -11.11 -6.83 10.12
N ILE A 270 -11.08 -7.41 11.33
CA ILE A 270 -10.30 -8.63 11.62
C ILE A 270 -10.83 -9.81 10.78
N ARG A 271 -12.14 -10.01 10.73
CA ARG A 271 -12.76 -11.10 9.94
C ARG A 271 -12.42 -10.98 8.46
N LEU A 272 -12.65 -9.81 7.84
CA LEU A 272 -12.33 -9.56 6.44
C LEU A 272 -10.82 -9.70 6.15
N GLY A 273 -9.98 -9.27 7.08
CA GLY A 273 -8.54 -9.41 6.96
C GLY A 273 -8.10 -10.88 6.93
N PHE A 274 -8.66 -11.75 7.76
CA PHE A 274 -8.37 -13.19 7.70
C PHE A 274 -8.83 -13.82 6.39
N GLN A 275 -10.02 -13.49 5.90
CA GLN A 275 -10.51 -13.98 4.61
C GLN A 275 -9.61 -13.53 3.46
N ALA A 276 -9.23 -12.24 3.42
CA ALA A 276 -8.29 -11.73 2.43
C ALA A 276 -6.92 -12.45 2.49
N ARG A 277 -6.42 -12.71 3.70
CA ARG A 277 -5.16 -13.43 3.92
C ARG A 277 -5.19 -14.83 3.32
N GLU A 278 -6.25 -15.59 3.54
CA GLU A 278 -6.38 -16.94 2.97
C GLU A 278 -6.32 -16.92 1.45
N ILE A 279 -7.02 -16.00 0.79
CA ILE A 279 -6.95 -15.85 -0.67
C ILE A 279 -5.52 -15.45 -1.10
N CYS A 280 -4.86 -14.51 -0.41
CA CYS A 280 -3.50 -14.09 -0.74
C CYS A 280 -2.49 -15.25 -0.65
N ARG A 281 -2.60 -16.08 0.39
CA ARG A 281 -1.75 -17.27 0.58
C ARG A 281 -1.97 -18.28 -0.54
N HIS A 282 -3.24 -18.54 -0.89
CA HIS A 282 -3.59 -19.42 -1.99
C HIS A 282 -3.05 -18.94 -3.34
N LEU A 283 -3.15 -17.63 -3.60
CA LEU A 283 -2.63 -17.00 -4.82
C LEU A 283 -1.12 -16.77 -4.81
N LYS A 284 -0.45 -16.99 -3.67
CA LYS A 284 0.97 -16.65 -3.44
C LYS A 284 1.27 -15.20 -3.81
N LYS A 285 0.58 -14.27 -3.16
CA LYS A 285 0.78 -12.82 -3.32
C LYS A 285 1.31 -12.22 -2.02
N PRO A 286 2.63 -12.40 -1.70
CA PRO A 286 3.21 -12.01 -0.41
C PRO A 286 3.11 -10.50 -0.16
N ALA A 287 3.26 -9.65 -1.18
CA ALA A 287 3.13 -8.20 -1.01
C ALA A 287 1.72 -7.78 -0.56
N LEU A 288 0.66 -8.38 -1.14
CA LEU A 288 -0.72 -8.11 -0.72
C LEU A 288 -0.99 -8.74 0.65
N GLU A 289 -0.50 -9.95 0.92
CA GLU A 289 -0.63 -10.59 2.24
C GLU A 289 0.01 -9.73 3.34
N ASN A 290 1.18 -9.14 3.08
CA ASN A 290 1.85 -8.22 4.02
C ASN A 290 1.00 -6.98 4.33
N LEU A 291 0.34 -6.39 3.31
CA LEU A 291 -0.60 -5.27 3.52
C LEU A 291 -1.81 -5.69 4.36
N VAL A 292 -2.38 -6.88 4.10
CA VAL A 292 -3.49 -7.44 4.88
C VAL A 292 -3.08 -7.65 6.33
N LEU A 293 -1.92 -8.25 6.58
CA LEU A 293 -1.38 -8.47 7.93
C LEU A 293 -1.14 -7.15 8.67
N SER A 294 -0.70 -6.11 7.98
CA SER A 294 -0.55 -4.78 8.57
C SER A 294 -1.88 -4.17 9.04
N VAL A 295 -2.98 -4.37 8.29
CA VAL A 295 -4.33 -3.95 8.71
C VAL A 295 -4.83 -4.81 9.86
N LEU A 296 -4.64 -6.13 9.81
CA LEU A 296 -4.99 -7.08 10.88
C LEU A 296 -4.29 -6.73 12.19
N PHE A 297 -2.97 -6.51 12.14
CA PHE A 297 -2.21 -6.07 13.30
C PHE A 297 -2.82 -4.83 13.91
N ARG A 298 -3.10 -3.81 13.11
CA ARG A 298 -3.62 -2.54 13.58
C ARG A 298 -5.01 -2.68 14.21
N SER A 299 -5.88 -3.53 13.64
CA SER A 299 -7.20 -3.81 14.17
C SER A 299 -7.13 -4.59 15.49
N ALA A 300 -6.25 -5.60 15.57
CA ALA A 300 -6.01 -6.37 16.79
C ALA A 300 -5.38 -5.51 17.90
N PHE A 301 -4.42 -4.66 17.54
CA PHE A 301 -3.75 -3.74 18.46
C PHE A 301 -4.71 -2.73 19.08
N LEU A 302 -5.54 -2.08 18.28
CA LEU A 302 -6.58 -1.17 18.78
C LEU A 302 -7.61 -1.91 19.64
N LYS A 303 -7.86 -3.18 19.37
CA LYS A 303 -8.73 -4.05 20.19
C LYS A 303 -8.03 -4.66 21.42
N LYS A 304 -6.75 -4.34 21.67
CA LYS A 304 -5.91 -4.88 22.74
C LYS A 304 -5.80 -6.43 22.74
N LYS A 305 -6.01 -7.06 21.60
CA LYS A 305 -5.77 -8.50 21.44
C LYS A 305 -4.28 -8.74 21.15
N PHE A 306 -3.44 -8.61 22.17
CA PHE A 306 -1.99 -8.63 22.00
C PHE A 306 -1.44 -10.02 21.63
N ASP A 307 -2.11 -11.09 22.07
CA ASP A 307 -1.87 -12.46 21.61
C ASP A 307 -2.01 -12.57 20.08
N LEU A 308 -3.10 -12.05 19.56
CA LEU A 308 -3.34 -11.98 18.11
C LEU A 308 -2.31 -11.09 17.41
N CYS A 309 -1.89 -9.97 18.03
CA CYS A 309 -0.84 -9.11 17.48
C CYS A 309 0.47 -9.87 17.28
N VAL A 310 0.91 -10.64 18.28
CA VAL A 310 2.12 -11.46 18.18
C VAL A 310 2.00 -12.49 17.07
N HIS A 311 0.88 -13.22 17.00
CA HIS A 311 0.65 -14.22 15.94
C HIS A 311 0.65 -13.61 14.53
N VAL A 312 0.06 -12.42 14.36
CA VAL A 312 0.08 -11.69 13.07
C VAL A 312 1.49 -11.26 12.71
N LEU A 313 2.27 -10.75 13.68
CA LEU A 313 3.66 -10.36 13.47
C LEU A 313 4.57 -11.54 13.13
N GLU A 314 4.41 -12.69 13.78
CA GLU A 314 5.14 -13.92 13.42
C GLU A 314 4.83 -14.35 11.99
N SER A 315 3.57 -14.28 11.60
CA SER A 315 3.15 -14.57 10.21
C SER A 315 3.72 -13.58 9.21
N GLN A 316 3.80 -12.30 9.57
CA GLN A 316 4.41 -11.26 8.75
C GLN A 316 5.92 -11.48 8.62
N TRP A 317 6.59 -11.82 9.72
CA TRP A 317 8.01 -12.16 9.72
C TRP A 317 8.33 -13.32 8.78
N ALA A 318 7.55 -14.40 8.82
CA ALA A 318 7.73 -15.55 7.93
C ALA A 318 7.65 -15.18 6.43
N LEU A 319 6.85 -14.15 6.08
CA LEU A 319 6.75 -13.68 4.69
C LEU A 319 7.93 -12.81 4.25
N ILE A 320 8.47 -11.98 5.16
CA ILE A 320 9.47 -10.95 4.80
C ILE A 320 10.91 -11.37 5.08
N SER A 321 11.13 -12.37 5.96
CA SER A 321 12.47 -12.80 6.38
C SER A 321 13.28 -13.45 5.24
N GLU A 322 12.62 -14.10 4.29
CA GLU A 322 13.25 -14.73 3.12
C GLU A 322 13.46 -13.76 1.96
N GLY A 323 12.80 -12.59 1.99
CA GLY A 323 12.83 -11.58 0.94
C GLY A 323 13.65 -10.34 1.30
N HIS A 324 14.01 -9.55 0.30
CA HIS A 324 14.64 -8.24 0.51
C HIS A 324 13.59 -7.10 0.54
N ASP A 325 12.42 -7.35 1.14
CA ASP A 325 11.35 -6.35 1.27
C ASP A 325 11.63 -5.40 2.43
N VAL A 326 12.44 -4.38 2.17
CA VAL A 326 12.81 -3.34 3.16
C VAL A 326 11.60 -2.57 3.66
N LEU A 327 10.58 -2.35 2.81
CA LEU A 327 9.34 -1.68 3.24
C LEU A 327 8.52 -2.57 4.16
N GLY A 328 8.38 -3.84 3.82
CA GLY A 328 7.73 -4.83 4.68
C GLY A 328 8.39 -4.93 6.04
N LEU A 329 9.73 -4.96 6.08
CA LEU A 329 10.50 -4.92 7.32
C LEU A 329 10.24 -3.63 8.12
N ALA A 330 10.16 -2.47 7.48
CA ALA A 330 9.88 -1.21 8.17
C ALA A 330 8.48 -1.20 8.80
N CYS A 331 7.47 -1.71 8.08
CA CYS A 331 6.11 -1.87 8.62
C CYS A 331 6.09 -2.85 9.81
N PHE A 332 6.80 -3.95 9.70
CA PHE A 332 6.94 -4.95 10.75
C PHE A 332 7.59 -4.37 12.02
N TYR A 333 8.76 -3.73 11.90
CA TYR A 333 9.44 -3.14 13.05
C TYR A 333 8.67 -1.95 13.64
N SER A 334 7.94 -1.17 12.82
CA SER A 334 7.01 -0.15 13.32
C SER A 334 5.93 -0.77 14.22
N ALA A 335 5.39 -1.92 13.83
CA ALA A 335 4.38 -2.64 14.60
C ALA A 335 5.00 -3.28 15.88
N CYS A 336 6.23 -3.81 15.82
CA CYS A 336 6.95 -4.29 16.99
C CYS A 336 7.20 -3.17 18.02
N LEU A 337 7.57 -1.97 17.58
CA LEU A 337 7.74 -0.80 18.45
C LEU A 337 6.42 -0.38 19.11
N ASP A 338 5.30 -0.44 18.39
CA ASP A 338 3.99 -0.19 18.98
C ASP A 338 3.67 -1.22 20.09
N LEU A 339 3.93 -2.48 19.84
CA LEU A 339 3.71 -3.55 20.84
C LEU A 339 4.60 -3.37 22.05
N LEU A 340 5.88 -3.03 21.86
CA LEU A 340 6.81 -2.73 22.95
C LEU A 340 6.36 -1.57 23.83
N LEU A 341 5.84 -0.49 23.22
CA LEU A 341 5.41 0.69 23.96
C LEU A 341 4.12 0.49 24.74
N TYR A 342 3.20 -0.36 24.25
CA TYR A 342 1.83 -0.45 24.79
C TYR A 342 1.39 -1.87 25.19
N GLY A 343 2.09 -2.89 24.76
CA GLY A 343 1.69 -4.30 24.95
C GLY A 343 1.96 -4.87 26.35
N LYS A 344 2.51 -4.13 27.30
CA LYS A 344 2.72 -4.53 28.70
C LYS A 344 3.20 -5.99 28.87
N GLY A 345 4.37 -6.31 28.35
CA GLY A 345 4.97 -7.65 28.47
C GLY A 345 4.81 -8.54 27.23
N TRP A 346 4.04 -8.12 26.25
CA TRP A 346 3.99 -8.77 24.95
C TRP A 346 5.15 -8.30 24.08
N LEU A 347 5.94 -9.24 23.58
CA LEU A 347 7.15 -8.96 22.80
C LEU A 347 7.20 -9.89 21.59
N CYS A 348 7.35 -9.31 20.39
CA CYS A 348 7.67 -10.08 19.19
C CYS A 348 9.18 -9.99 18.87
N ARG A 349 9.73 -8.77 18.91
CA ARG A 349 11.16 -8.51 18.70
C ARG A 349 11.69 -7.51 19.73
N PRO A 350 12.95 -7.70 20.22
CA PRO A 350 13.54 -6.78 21.18
C PRO A 350 13.81 -5.40 20.58
N PHE A 351 13.78 -4.36 21.40
CA PHE A 351 14.03 -2.99 20.99
C PHE A 351 15.36 -2.81 20.23
N GLY A 352 16.42 -3.48 20.68
CA GLY A 352 17.75 -3.40 20.03
C GLY A 352 17.73 -3.85 18.57
N GLU A 353 16.93 -4.87 18.22
CA GLU A 353 16.79 -5.35 16.85
C GLU A 353 16.04 -4.31 15.98
N CYS A 354 14.98 -3.69 16.52
CA CYS A 354 14.25 -2.61 15.83
C CYS A 354 15.16 -1.40 15.57
N LEU A 355 15.97 -1.01 16.56
CA LEU A 355 16.91 0.10 16.44
C LEU A 355 18.01 -0.21 15.42
N HIS A 356 18.59 -1.40 15.46
CA HIS A 356 19.63 -1.84 14.52
C HIS A 356 19.12 -1.82 13.07
N PHE A 357 17.89 -2.31 12.82
CA PHE A 357 17.27 -2.23 11.50
C PHE A 357 17.20 -0.78 10.99
N ILE A 358 16.72 0.14 11.82
CA ILE A 358 16.59 1.54 11.43
C ILE A 358 17.96 2.15 11.14
N GLN A 359 18.96 1.94 11.98
CA GLN A 359 20.31 2.45 11.78
C GLN A 359 20.95 1.92 10.48
N HIS A 360 20.67 0.66 10.13
CA HIS A 360 21.22 0.04 8.93
C HIS A 360 20.56 0.57 7.64
N TYR A 361 19.22 0.74 7.65
CA TYR A 361 18.46 1.08 6.45
C TYR A 361 18.01 2.55 6.38
N GLU A 362 18.35 3.39 7.36
CA GLU A 362 17.91 4.79 7.43
C GLU A 362 18.18 5.60 6.16
N HIS A 363 19.31 5.34 5.51
CA HIS A 363 19.70 6.03 4.27
C HIS A 363 19.20 5.35 3.00
N SER A 364 18.42 4.29 3.12
CA SER A 364 17.82 3.61 1.98
C SER A 364 16.86 4.54 1.22
N CYS A 365 17.00 4.60 -0.10
CA CYS A 365 16.06 5.34 -0.97
C CYS A 365 14.61 4.88 -0.78
N ILE A 366 14.41 3.58 -0.46
CA ILE A 366 13.08 2.99 -0.21
C ILE A 366 12.45 3.65 1.00
N LEU A 367 13.12 3.65 2.16
CA LEU A 367 12.59 4.21 3.40
C LEU A 367 12.43 5.73 3.33
N ASN A 368 13.35 6.44 2.67
CA ASN A 368 13.26 7.88 2.46
C ASN A 368 12.02 8.30 1.65
N SER A 369 11.51 7.41 0.78
CA SER A 369 10.27 7.65 0.04
C SER A 369 9.00 7.39 0.86
N GLN A 370 9.09 6.66 1.98
CA GLN A 370 7.98 6.17 2.80
C GLN A 370 7.75 7.03 4.06
N SER A 371 7.53 8.33 3.88
CA SER A 371 7.38 9.28 4.99
C SER A 371 6.31 8.89 6.02
N ASN A 372 5.23 8.21 5.60
CA ASN A 372 4.15 7.80 6.49
C ASN A 372 4.60 6.73 7.51
N VAL A 373 5.30 5.70 7.05
CA VAL A 373 5.82 4.62 7.92
C VAL A 373 6.94 5.15 8.80
N MET A 374 7.87 5.90 8.20
CA MET A 374 9.04 6.44 8.91
C MET A 374 8.67 7.48 9.98
N LEU A 375 7.58 8.24 9.78
CA LEU A 375 7.04 9.10 10.84
C LEU A 375 6.65 8.28 12.08
N GLY A 376 5.93 7.18 11.90
CA GLY A 376 5.56 6.27 12.99
C GLY A 376 6.79 5.72 13.70
N VAL A 377 7.76 5.20 12.95
CA VAL A 377 9.00 4.62 13.48
C VAL A 377 9.79 5.64 14.30
N HIS A 378 10.10 6.81 13.73
CA HIS A 378 10.89 7.81 14.46
C HIS A 378 10.15 8.38 15.68
N SER A 379 8.83 8.54 15.59
CA SER A 379 8.04 8.96 16.76
C SER A 379 8.03 7.91 17.85
N SER A 380 7.89 6.62 17.51
CA SER A 380 7.92 5.52 18.49
C SER A 380 9.30 5.36 19.14
N LEU A 381 10.39 5.53 18.37
CA LEU A 381 11.75 5.55 18.92
C LEU A 381 11.96 6.75 19.86
N ALA A 382 11.49 7.94 19.48
CA ALA A 382 11.55 9.12 20.36
C ALA A 382 10.79 8.85 21.67
N MET A 383 9.60 8.30 21.62
CA MET A 383 8.81 7.96 22.81
C MET A 383 9.56 6.96 23.71
N TRP A 384 10.18 5.93 23.14
CA TRP A 384 10.99 4.97 23.90
C TRP A 384 12.14 5.66 24.64
N PHE A 385 12.93 6.46 23.94
CA PHE A 385 14.05 7.18 24.54
C PHE A 385 13.62 8.21 25.59
N ALA A 386 12.45 8.85 25.43
CA ALA A 386 11.88 9.73 26.44
C ALA A 386 11.46 8.98 27.71
N GLN A 387 10.93 7.74 27.58
CA GLN A 387 10.60 6.91 28.74
C GLN A 387 11.83 6.50 29.53
N ASP A 388 12.93 6.25 28.83
CA ASP A 388 14.24 5.88 29.40
C ASP A 388 15.11 7.11 29.77
N SER A 389 14.55 8.33 29.71
CA SER A 389 15.23 9.61 30.03
C SER A 389 16.46 9.90 29.16
N GLN A 390 16.59 9.28 28.00
CA GLN A 390 17.70 9.51 27.04
C GLN A 390 17.37 10.67 26.09
N TRP A 391 17.36 11.89 26.60
CA TRP A 391 16.86 13.08 25.91
C TRP A 391 17.60 13.44 24.62
N LYS A 392 18.91 13.15 24.51
CA LYS A 392 19.69 13.39 23.28
C LYS A 392 19.20 12.51 22.11
N LEU A 393 18.91 11.25 22.37
CA LEU A 393 18.38 10.32 21.38
C LEU A 393 16.92 10.63 21.06
N PHE A 394 16.14 11.03 22.07
CA PHE A 394 14.80 11.58 21.85
C PHE A 394 14.82 12.73 20.85
N GLU A 395 15.66 13.76 21.06
CA GLU A 395 15.76 14.94 20.20
C GLU A 395 16.14 14.57 18.76
N HIS A 396 17.07 13.64 18.59
CA HIS A 396 17.49 13.16 17.28
C HIS A 396 16.32 12.54 16.50
N HIS A 397 15.59 11.61 17.09
CA HIS A 397 14.46 10.96 16.42
C HIS A 397 13.25 11.88 16.29
N TYR A 398 12.98 12.71 17.28
CA TYR A 398 11.94 13.73 17.22
C TYR A 398 12.15 14.72 16.09
N SER A 399 13.38 15.19 15.89
CA SER A 399 13.74 16.10 14.79
C SER A 399 13.47 15.49 13.42
N LYS A 400 13.79 14.20 13.24
CA LYS A 400 13.47 13.45 12.03
C LYS A 400 11.96 13.30 11.83
N ALA A 401 11.22 12.93 12.86
CA ALA A 401 9.76 12.85 12.82
C ALA A 401 9.13 14.20 12.45
N HIS A 402 9.62 15.29 13.02
CA HIS A 402 9.16 16.65 12.72
C HIS A 402 9.33 17.05 11.24
N GLN A 403 10.42 16.63 10.59
CA GLN A 403 10.63 16.86 9.15
C GLN A 403 9.65 16.07 8.29
N LEU A 404 9.26 14.86 8.75
CA LEU A 404 8.37 13.96 8.02
C LEU A 404 6.89 14.36 8.12
N VAL A 405 6.44 14.95 9.21
CA VAL A 405 5.03 15.37 9.43
C VAL A 405 4.45 16.15 8.25
N LYS A 406 5.22 17.05 7.66
CA LYS A 406 4.78 17.87 6.52
C LYS A 406 4.51 17.06 5.24
N ARG A 407 5.10 15.87 5.13
CA ARG A 407 5.02 14.99 3.95
C ARG A 407 4.01 13.86 4.12
N THR A 408 3.37 13.74 5.29
CA THR A 408 2.38 12.68 5.56
C THR A 408 1.03 12.97 4.90
N ASN A 409 0.32 11.91 4.56
CA ASN A 409 -1.03 11.94 4.00
C ASN A 409 -2.06 11.39 5.03
N ALA A 410 -3.34 11.36 4.64
CA ALA A 410 -4.43 10.85 5.47
C ALA A 410 -4.54 9.31 5.50
N SER A 411 -3.55 8.57 4.96
CA SER A 411 -3.53 7.10 5.04
C SER A 411 -3.45 6.61 6.48
N LEU A 412 -3.77 5.34 6.69
CA LEU A 412 -3.70 4.70 8.02
C LEU A 412 -2.32 4.88 8.67
N PHE A 413 -1.25 4.60 7.93
CA PHE A 413 0.12 4.75 8.43
C PHE A 413 0.46 6.22 8.71
N GLY A 414 0.03 7.14 7.84
CA GLY A 414 0.24 8.58 8.04
C GLY A 414 -0.52 9.10 9.26
N SER A 415 -1.79 8.73 9.41
CA SER A 415 -2.61 9.11 10.57
C SER A 415 -2.05 8.53 11.87
N HIS A 416 -1.64 7.25 11.87
CA HIS A 416 -1.02 6.61 13.02
C HIS A 416 0.31 7.26 13.41
N GLY A 417 1.19 7.47 12.43
CA GLY A 417 2.48 8.14 12.67
C GLY A 417 2.29 9.56 13.21
N PHE A 418 1.26 10.27 12.75
CA PHE A 418 0.96 11.61 13.25
C PHE A 418 0.44 11.58 14.71
N VAL A 419 -0.37 10.58 15.08
CA VAL A 419 -0.80 10.39 16.49
C VAL A 419 0.42 10.15 17.37
N ARG A 420 1.36 9.28 16.96
CA ARG A 420 2.62 9.03 17.67
C ARG A 420 3.45 10.31 17.83
N PHE A 421 3.50 11.12 16.79
CA PHE A 421 4.18 12.42 16.86
C PHE A 421 3.53 13.38 17.87
N LEU A 422 2.19 13.41 17.93
CA LEU A 422 1.47 14.20 18.94
C LEU A 422 1.73 13.70 20.37
N GLU A 423 1.87 12.38 20.56
CA GLU A 423 2.27 11.80 21.85
C GLU A 423 3.68 12.24 22.27
N CYS A 424 4.64 12.31 21.34
CA CYS A 424 5.96 12.86 21.61
C CYS A 424 5.87 14.30 22.13
N HIS A 425 5.00 15.12 21.53
CA HIS A 425 4.78 16.48 22.02
C HIS A 425 4.22 16.52 23.43
N VAL A 426 3.26 15.65 23.75
CA VAL A 426 2.68 15.56 25.09
C VAL A 426 3.73 15.14 26.11
N LEU A 427 4.55 14.11 25.79
CA LEU A 427 5.63 13.65 26.65
C LEU A 427 6.70 14.74 26.86
N MET A 428 7.05 15.48 25.82
CA MET A 428 7.99 16.60 25.92
C MET A 428 7.50 17.67 26.90
N LEU A 429 6.21 18.03 26.85
CA LEU A 429 5.61 18.99 27.78
C LEU A 429 5.57 18.48 29.24
N GLN A 430 5.50 17.16 29.44
CA GLN A 430 5.31 16.55 30.76
C GLN A 430 6.60 16.21 31.48
N LYS A 431 7.62 15.73 30.77
CA LYS A 431 8.82 15.11 31.36
C LYS A 431 10.09 15.89 31.14
N MET A 432 10.09 16.94 30.33
CA MET A 432 11.30 17.64 29.99
C MET A 432 11.80 18.47 31.18
N PRO A 433 13.04 18.27 31.62
CA PRO A 433 13.62 19.08 32.69
C PRO A 433 13.65 20.56 32.29
N GLU A 434 13.29 21.44 33.24
CA GLU A 434 13.44 22.88 33.08
C GLU A 434 14.93 23.20 32.81
N GLY A 435 15.23 23.75 31.62
CA GLY A 435 16.60 24.15 31.25
C GLY A 435 17.24 23.43 30.06
N VAL A 436 16.75 22.25 29.64
CA VAL A 436 17.34 21.54 28.48
C VAL A 436 17.02 22.22 27.14
N PHE A 437 15.91 22.97 27.07
CA PHE A 437 15.50 23.75 25.89
C PHE A 437 14.94 25.13 26.28
N ALA A 438 15.73 25.93 26.93
CA ALA A 438 15.32 27.27 27.38
C ALA A 438 14.77 28.19 26.27
N HIS A 439 15.16 27.98 25.01
CA HIS A 439 14.68 28.75 23.87
C HIS A 439 13.37 28.24 23.23
N THR A 440 12.94 27.01 23.52
CA THR A 440 11.74 26.40 22.90
C THR A 440 10.56 26.24 23.83
N ALA A 441 10.74 26.40 25.13
CA ALA A 441 9.71 26.14 26.15
C ALA A 441 8.44 27.00 26.00
N SER A 442 8.55 28.24 25.55
CA SER A 442 7.38 29.14 25.41
C SER A 442 6.59 28.92 24.12
N GLU A 443 7.21 28.37 23.07
CA GLU A 443 6.55 28.11 21.78
C GLU A 443 5.88 26.74 21.72
N THR A 444 6.35 25.78 22.50
CA THR A 444 5.94 24.36 22.44
C THR A 444 4.44 24.13 22.64
N PRO A 445 3.73 24.72 23.60
CA PRO A 445 2.29 24.53 23.76
C PRO A 445 1.48 25.07 22.58
N ARG A 446 1.85 26.23 22.04
CA ARG A 446 1.18 26.83 20.87
C ARG A 446 1.42 26.00 19.62
N GLN A 447 2.63 25.51 19.44
CA GLN A 447 3.01 24.66 18.34
C GLN A 447 2.30 23.29 18.42
N THR A 448 2.20 22.71 19.60
CA THR A 448 1.44 21.50 19.85
C THR A 448 -0.04 21.66 19.46
N LEU A 449 -0.68 22.74 19.88
CA LEU A 449 -2.06 23.05 19.49
C LEU A 449 -2.23 23.24 17.98
N LYS A 450 -1.23 23.79 17.29
CA LYS A 450 -1.22 23.88 15.83
C LYS A 450 -1.21 22.52 15.18
N TYR A 451 -0.38 21.58 15.67
CA TYR A 451 -0.35 20.20 15.15
C TYR A 451 -1.66 19.46 15.42
N PHE A 452 -2.32 19.66 16.55
CA PHE A 452 -3.67 19.10 16.77
C PHE A 452 -4.67 19.61 15.72
N LYS A 453 -4.68 20.90 15.41
CA LYS A 453 -5.53 21.46 14.35
C LYS A 453 -5.19 20.86 12.99
N GLU A 454 -3.90 20.72 12.70
CA GLU A 454 -3.42 20.14 11.45
C GLU A 454 -3.83 18.66 11.33
N PHE A 455 -3.75 17.88 12.41
CA PHE A 455 -4.24 16.50 12.43
C PHE A 455 -5.72 16.44 12.08
N PHE A 456 -6.56 17.17 12.77
CA PHE A 456 -8.01 17.17 12.53
C PHE A 456 -8.38 17.63 11.12
N SER A 457 -7.61 18.51 10.51
CA SER A 457 -7.85 18.94 9.13
C SER A 457 -7.41 17.93 8.08
N ARG A 458 -6.35 17.16 8.34
CA ARG A 458 -5.77 16.19 7.39
C ARG A 458 -6.36 14.79 7.54
N CYS A 459 -6.57 14.33 8.76
CA CYS A 459 -6.93 12.95 9.09
C CYS A 459 -8.45 12.78 9.37
N VAL A 460 -9.28 13.52 8.68
CA VAL A 460 -10.76 13.52 8.85
C VAL A 460 -11.38 12.14 8.68
N THR A 461 -10.73 11.26 7.92
CA THR A 461 -11.26 9.95 7.52
C THR A 461 -11.05 8.84 8.55
N CYS A 462 -10.36 9.10 9.66
CA CYS A 462 -10.06 8.09 10.68
C CYS A 462 -10.65 8.45 12.06
N PRO A 463 -11.97 8.26 12.29
CA PRO A 463 -12.64 8.58 13.57
C PRO A 463 -12.00 7.92 14.79
N VAL A 464 -11.47 6.71 14.66
CA VAL A 464 -10.77 5.98 15.73
C VAL A 464 -9.61 6.80 16.31
N TYR A 465 -8.83 7.44 15.47
CA TYR A 465 -7.72 8.29 15.93
C TYR A 465 -8.19 9.67 16.42
N HIS A 466 -9.35 10.15 15.96
CA HIS A 466 -9.88 11.44 16.41
C HIS A 466 -10.18 11.46 17.90
N GLN A 467 -10.75 10.39 18.43
CA GLN A 467 -11.01 10.28 19.87
C GLN A 467 -9.71 10.27 20.65
N TRP A 468 -8.74 9.45 20.24
CA TRP A 468 -7.41 9.40 20.86
C TRP A 468 -6.73 10.77 20.90
N VAL A 469 -6.71 11.46 19.76
CA VAL A 469 -6.12 12.81 19.65
C VAL A 469 -6.90 13.85 20.45
N SER A 470 -8.23 13.73 20.56
CA SER A 470 -9.04 14.61 21.39
C SER A 470 -8.68 14.48 22.88
N GLU A 471 -8.40 13.28 23.36
CA GLU A 471 -7.97 13.04 24.74
C GLU A 471 -6.54 13.56 24.99
N LEU A 472 -5.61 13.36 24.03
CA LEU A 472 -4.29 13.97 24.10
C LEU A 472 -4.40 15.50 24.17
N LYS A 473 -5.25 16.10 23.33
CA LYS A 473 -5.49 17.55 23.34
C LYS A 473 -6.06 18.01 24.68
N ALA A 474 -7.03 17.28 25.24
CA ALA A 474 -7.60 17.59 26.56
C ALA A 474 -6.54 17.50 27.68
N SER A 475 -5.58 16.57 27.55
CA SER A 475 -4.44 16.46 28.47
C SER A 475 -3.52 17.68 28.40
N VAL A 476 -3.20 18.16 27.19
CA VAL A 476 -2.41 19.38 27.02
C VAL A 476 -3.11 20.62 27.57
N MET A 477 -4.43 20.72 27.32
CA MET A 477 -5.22 21.86 27.84
C MET A 477 -5.32 21.87 29.38
N ARG A 478 -5.37 20.68 30.03
CA ARG A 478 -5.33 20.54 31.48
C ARG A 478 -3.96 20.91 32.04
N TYR A 479 -2.88 20.53 31.36
CA TYR A 479 -1.52 20.88 31.76
C TYR A 479 -1.28 22.40 31.73
N GLY A 480 -1.69 23.08 30.67
CA GLY A 480 -1.58 24.54 30.56
C GLY A 480 -2.40 25.35 31.59
N LYS A 481 -3.33 24.72 32.31
CA LYS A 481 -4.13 25.32 33.41
C LYS A 481 -3.59 24.98 34.80
N ARG A 482 -2.63 24.06 34.93
CA ARG A 482 -2.13 23.53 36.20
C ARG A 482 -0.60 23.61 36.25
N GLU A 483 -0.04 24.77 36.49
CA GLU A 483 1.38 24.90 36.85
C GLU A 483 1.73 24.32 38.24
N SER A 484 0.81 23.62 38.95
CA SER A 484 1.02 23.29 40.36
C SER A 484 0.65 21.89 40.85
N MET A 485 0.47 20.85 40.01
CA MET A 485 0.14 19.52 40.53
C MET A 485 0.92 18.33 39.94
N SER A 486 1.36 17.47 40.84
CA SER A 486 2.16 16.24 40.71
C SER A 486 1.94 15.38 39.45
N LEU A 487 3.07 15.04 38.82
CA LEU A 487 3.26 14.37 37.52
C LEU A 487 2.84 12.90 37.43
N THR A 488 2.44 12.23 38.52
CA THR A 488 2.30 10.78 38.55
C THR A 488 1.02 10.22 37.92
N ASN A 489 0.03 11.06 37.62
CA ASN A 489 -1.30 10.62 37.16
C ASN A 489 -1.60 10.78 35.67
N VAL A 490 -0.67 11.24 34.84
CA VAL A 490 -0.95 11.65 33.46
C VAL A 490 -0.58 10.59 32.41
N ILE A 491 0.14 9.53 32.79
CA ILE A 491 0.57 8.46 31.87
C ILE A 491 -0.58 7.45 31.55
N ARG A 492 -1.75 7.59 32.19
CA ARG A 492 -2.93 6.72 31.98
C ARG A 492 -3.95 7.11 30.88
N PRO A 493 -3.81 8.20 30.08
CA PRO A 493 -4.80 8.53 29.06
C PRO A 493 -4.95 7.48 27.96
N PHE A 494 -3.90 6.72 27.68
CA PHE A 494 -3.89 5.71 26.62
C PHE A 494 -4.83 4.53 26.94
N ASP A 495 -4.76 4.00 28.15
CA ASP A 495 -5.63 2.88 28.55
C ASP A 495 -7.10 3.28 28.62
N THR A 496 -7.40 4.51 29.07
CA THR A 496 -8.76 5.05 29.10
C THR A 496 -9.28 5.42 27.73
N CYS A 497 -8.43 5.93 26.85
CA CYS A 497 -8.77 6.30 25.48
C CYS A 497 -9.18 5.07 24.65
N LEU A 498 -8.36 4.03 24.63
CA LEU A 498 -8.69 2.81 23.91
C LEU A 498 -9.95 2.14 24.48
N THR A 499 -10.20 2.20 25.79
CA THR A 499 -11.39 1.61 26.41
C THR A 499 -12.67 2.34 26.00
N ARG A 500 -12.64 3.67 25.87
CA ARG A 500 -13.80 4.46 25.42
C ARG A 500 -14.10 4.27 23.93
N ILE A 501 -13.10 4.21 23.08
CA ILE A 501 -13.27 3.91 21.64
C ILE A 501 -14.07 2.61 21.45
N TRP A 502 -13.96 1.65 22.37
CA TRP A 502 -14.67 0.39 22.30
C TRP A 502 -16.14 0.46 22.68
N ILE A 503 -16.45 1.20 23.73
CA ILE A 503 -17.84 1.31 24.24
C ILE A 503 -18.71 2.06 23.23
N GLU A 504 -18.18 3.09 22.56
CA GLU A 504 -18.93 3.89 21.57
C GLU A 504 -18.95 3.24 20.18
N GLY A 505 -17.96 2.40 19.83
CA GLY A 505 -17.93 1.66 18.56
C GLY A 505 -18.99 0.56 18.47
N GLU A 506 -19.37 -0.06 19.60
CA GLU A 506 -20.43 -1.07 19.64
C GLU A 506 -21.83 -0.48 19.39
N PHE A 507 -22.06 0.80 19.68
CA PHE A 507 -23.35 1.47 19.47
C PHE A 507 -23.62 1.89 18.00
N LEU A 508 -22.61 1.88 17.12
CA LEU A 508 -22.73 2.28 15.72
C LEU A 508 -23.08 1.11 14.76
N GLU A 509 -23.18 -0.11 15.28
CA GLU A 509 -23.45 -1.31 14.45
C GLU A 509 -24.89 -1.44 13.94
N GLU A 510 -25.87 -0.68 14.46
CA GLU A 510 -27.28 -0.95 14.20
C GLU A 510 -27.88 -0.39 12.89
N ASN A 511 -27.15 0.37 12.07
CA ASN A 511 -27.78 1.05 10.91
C ASN A 511 -27.02 0.96 9.59
N ASN A 512 -26.68 -0.24 9.07
CA ASN A 512 -26.04 -0.27 7.76
C ASN A 512 -26.60 -1.33 6.79
N SER A 513 -27.42 -0.87 5.83
CA SER A 513 -27.76 -1.58 4.58
C SER A 513 -26.52 -2.08 3.79
N PHE A 514 -25.35 -1.47 4.02
CA PHE A 514 -24.05 -1.88 3.51
C PHE A 514 -23.61 -3.24 4.06
N GLU A 515 -23.86 -3.50 5.33
CA GLU A 515 -23.53 -4.77 5.98
C GLU A 515 -24.39 -5.93 5.48
N GLY A 516 -25.65 -5.68 5.18
CA GLY A 516 -26.55 -6.66 4.56
C GLY A 516 -26.06 -7.12 3.17
N ASN A 517 -25.51 -6.20 2.37
CA ASN A 517 -24.92 -6.52 1.07
C ASN A 517 -23.58 -7.26 1.20
N LEU A 518 -22.76 -6.89 2.20
CA LEU A 518 -21.49 -7.58 2.48
C LEU A 518 -21.72 -8.99 3.03
N GLN A 519 -22.73 -9.19 3.91
CA GLN A 519 -23.09 -10.52 4.41
C GLN A 519 -23.72 -11.41 3.32
N ARG A 520 -24.48 -10.84 2.37
CA ARG A 520 -24.92 -11.57 1.17
C ARG A 520 -23.75 -11.98 0.31
N PHE A 521 -22.77 -11.11 0.15
CA PHE A 521 -21.54 -11.37 -0.59
C PHE A 521 -20.75 -12.54 0.01
N VAL A 522 -20.55 -12.55 1.33
CA VAL A 522 -19.86 -13.65 2.05
C VAL A 522 -20.67 -14.95 1.97
N ARG A 523 -22.01 -14.90 2.14
CA ARG A 523 -22.88 -16.10 2.04
C ARG A 523 -22.94 -16.69 0.64
N VAL A 524 -22.87 -15.86 -0.40
CA VAL A 524 -22.82 -16.35 -1.80
C VAL A 524 -21.50 -17.07 -2.08
N ALA A 525 -20.40 -16.64 -1.45
CA ALA A 525 -19.13 -17.33 -1.49
C ALA A 525 -19.23 -18.75 -0.86
N ASP A 526 -19.76 -18.82 0.37
CA ASP A 526 -19.93 -20.09 1.11
C ASP A 526 -20.88 -21.08 0.41
N VAL A 527 -21.94 -20.59 -0.25
CA VAL A 527 -22.91 -21.46 -0.96
C VAL A 527 -22.37 -22.00 -2.28
N LYS A 528 -21.50 -21.25 -2.97
CA LYS A 528 -20.86 -21.75 -4.20
C LYS A 528 -19.76 -22.77 -3.91
N GLU A 529 -18.99 -22.61 -2.84
CA GLU A 529 -17.98 -23.59 -2.42
C GLU A 529 -18.60 -24.98 -2.21
N ASN A 530 -19.79 -25.06 -1.59
CA ASN A 530 -20.47 -26.33 -1.38
C ASN A 530 -20.99 -26.97 -2.67
N LYS A 531 -21.35 -26.20 -3.70
CA LYS A 531 -21.80 -26.75 -4.99
C LYS A 531 -20.66 -27.25 -5.88
N ASP A 532 -19.53 -26.52 -5.86
CA ASP A 532 -18.37 -26.92 -6.68
C ASP A 532 -17.66 -28.16 -6.10
N GLU A 533 -17.75 -28.42 -4.77
CA GLU A 533 -17.27 -29.64 -4.15
C GLU A 533 -18.16 -30.88 -4.55
N GLU A 534 -19.46 -30.71 -4.69
CA GLU A 534 -20.36 -31.77 -5.15
C GLU A 534 -20.16 -32.10 -6.65
N GLU A 535 -20.00 -31.09 -7.53
CA GLU A 535 -19.75 -31.32 -8.97
C GLU A 535 -18.36 -31.92 -9.26
N ILE A 536 -17.33 -31.58 -8.48
CA ILE A 536 -15.98 -32.17 -8.63
C ILE A 536 -15.96 -33.62 -8.14
N GLN A 537 -16.76 -33.96 -7.16
CA GLN A 537 -16.86 -35.33 -6.65
C GLN A 537 -17.62 -36.26 -7.60
N GLU A 538 -18.59 -35.74 -8.36
CA GLU A 538 -19.26 -36.48 -9.43
C GLU A 538 -18.40 -36.67 -10.69
N CYS A 539 -17.41 -35.83 -10.95
CA CYS A 539 -16.49 -35.99 -12.09
C CYS A 539 -15.30 -36.93 -11.81
N ILE A 540 -15.12 -37.42 -10.58
CA ILE A 540 -14.00 -38.31 -10.18
C ILE A 540 -14.48 -39.74 -9.94
N CYS A 541 -15.77 -39.99 -9.92
CA CYS A 541 -16.37 -41.35 -10.00
C CYS A 541 -16.81 -41.68 -11.40
#